data_a51202afb97377af21823f5e36d56c94
#
_entry.id   a51202afb97377af21823f5e36d56c94
#
_cell.length_a   1.000
_cell.length_b   1.000
_cell.length_c   1.000
_cell.angle_alpha   90.00
_cell.angle_beta   90.00
_cell.angle_gamma   90.00
#
_symmetry.space_group_name_H-M   'P 1'
#
loop_
_entity.id
_entity.type
_entity.pdbx_description
1 polymer ?
#
loop_
_entity_poly.entity_id
_entity_poly.type
_entity_poly.pdbx_seq_one_letter_code
_entity_poly.pdbx_strand_id
1 'polypeptide(L)'
;YEVLPFWADNEHTDLDCAVRLYPVTVYDATGEAQVVNKVEVFHGGGIDRFVWEDGTLSPDPDVPPTSHAVVVVDGKEKPYNWERMPLVCFKANHRETPLLRRVKCLQDALNLMLSNFVNSMEEDVRNTVLVIHNYDGEDLGEFRRNLATYGAIKVRSYDGRDGSVETLEIAVNAENFKTVLDLLKNAIIENARGFDAKDERLNGSPNQLNIQSMYSDIDLDANEMETEFQAAFEELLWFVHQY
;
A
#
# COMPACT_ATOMS: atom_id res chain seq x y z
N TYR A 1 13.25 7.93 5.32
CA TYR A 1 14.43 7.11 5.58
C TYR A 1 14.03 5.64 5.61
N GLU A 2 14.98 4.76 5.26
CA GLU A 2 14.81 3.32 5.30
C GLU A 2 15.86 2.75 6.25
N VAL A 3 15.49 1.72 7.02
CA VAL A 3 16.38 0.97 7.89
C VAL A 3 16.27 -0.50 7.53
N LEU A 4 17.41 -1.10 7.22
CA LEU A 4 17.53 -2.51 6.86
C LEU A 4 18.29 -3.22 7.97
N PRO A 5 17.65 -4.04 8.81
CA PRO A 5 18.31 -4.86 9.81
C PRO A 5 18.92 -6.11 9.15
N PHE A 6 20.08 -6.53 9.63
CA PHE A 6 20.73 -7.78 9.28
C PHE A 6 20.92 -8.62 10.55
N TRP A 7 20.24 -9.74 10.60
CA TRP A 7 20.18 -10.61 11.74
C TRP A 7 21.26 -11.68 11.69
N ALA A 8 21.89 -11.97 12.81
CA ALA A 8 22.87 -13.04 12.92
C ALA A 8 22.21 -14.41 12.90
N ASP A 9 20.94 -14.51 13.26
CA ASP A 9 20.17 -15.74 13.34
C ASP A 9 18.86 -15.69 12.50
N ASN A 10 18.30 -16.86 12.25
CA ASN A 10 17.02 -17.00 11.51
C ASN A 10 15.78 -16.67 12.36
N GLU A 11 15.94 -16.56 13.68
CA GLU A 11 14.86 -16.22 14.62
C GLU A 11 14.74 -14.71 14.82
N HIS A 12 15.65 -13.94 14.21
CA HIS A 12 15.72 -12.48 14.31
C HIS A 12 15.78 -11.98 15.77
N THR A 13 16.60 -12.64 16.58
CA THR A 13 16.80 -12.28 17.99
C THR A 13 18.09 -11.51 18.24
N ASP A 14 19.11 -11.72 17.38
CA ASP A 14 20.40 -11.05 17.47
C ASP A 14 20.70 -10.21 16.24
N LEU A 15 20.82 -8.90 16.41
CA LEU A 15 21.06 -7.95 15.35
C LEU A 15 22.56 -7.78 15.12
N ASP A 16 23.07 -8.29 14.00
CA ASP A 16 24.50 -8.21 13.64
C ASP A 16 24.90 -6.83 13.12
N CYS A 17 24.13 -6.30 12.18
CA CYS A 17 24.32 -4.92 11.70
C CYS A 17 23.00 -4.32 11.23
N ALA A 18 23.00 -2.99 11.05
CA ALA A 18 21.87 -2.29 10.47
C ALA A 18 22.36 -1.20 9.50
N VAL A 19 21.66 -1.05 8.40
CA VAL A 19 21.92 -0.02 7.39
C VAL A 19 20.78 0.98 7.38
N ARG A 20 21.11 2.26 7.59
CA ARG A 20 20.16 3.36 7.49
C ARG A 20 20.44 4.17 6.23
N LEU A 21 19.44 4.31 5.38
CA LEU A 21 19.47 5.14 4.17
C LEU A 21 18.55 6.35 4.38
N TYR A 22 19.05 7.56 4.13
CA TYR A 22 18.25 8.77 4.24
C TYR A 22 18.72 9.88 3.31
N PRO A 23 17.79 10.65 2.71
CA PRO A 23 18.14 11.80 1.87
C PRO A 23 18.49 13.02 2.73
N VAL A 24 19.50 13.76 2.32
CA VAL A 24 19.91 15.06 2.89
C VAL A 24 19.95 16.09 1.79
N THR A 25 19.38 17.26 2.04
CA THR A 25 19.51 18.39 1.11
C THR A 25 20.81 19.15 1.42
N VAL A 26 21.71 19.19 0.47
CA VAL A 26 22.98 19.94 0.53
C VAL A 26 22.89 21.11 -0.44
N TYR A 27 23.48 22.25 -0.08
CA TYR A 27 23.54 23.41 -0.96
C TYR A 27 24.97 23.53 -1.50
N ASP A 28 25.09 23.66 -2.82
CA ASP A 28 26.36 23.89 -3.47
C ASP A 28 26.86 25.32 -3.25
N ALA A 29 28.07 25.62 -3.76
CA ALA A 29 28.67 26.95 -3.65
C ALA A 29 27.89 28.07 -4.36
N THR A 30 26.94 27.72 -5.25
CA THR A 30 26.04 28.63 -5.95
C THR A 30 24.71 28.84 -5.23
N GLY A 31 24.45 28.06 -4.16
CA GLY A 31 23.20 28.07 -3.40
C GLY A 31 22.12 27.18 -4.03
N GLU A 32 22.47 26.34 -5.00
CA GLU A 32 21.52 25.38 -5.58
C GLU A 32 21.36 24.16 -4.64
N ALA A 33 20.10 23.74 -4.42
CA ALA A 33 19.80 22.61 -3.56
C ALA A 33 19.99 21.29 -4.30
N GLN A 34 20.78 20.39 -3.74
CA GLN A 34 20.99 19.04 -4.23
C GLN A 34 20.60 18.01 -3.16
N VAL A 35 19.91 16.95 -3.55
CA VAL A 35 19.57 15.85 -2.64
C VAL A 35 20.65 14.77 -2.75
N VAL A 36 21.32 14.50 -1.63
CA VAL A 36 22.35 13.48 -1.49
C VAL A 36 21.82 12.37 -0.60
N ASN A 37 21.95 11.11 -1.01
CA ASN A 37 21.57 9.97 -0.19
C ASN A 37 22.73 9.56 0.71
N LYS A 38 22.57 9.72 2.02
CA LYS A 38 23.53 9.29 3.04
C LYS A 38 23.19 7.88 3.51
N VAL A 39 24.23 7.08 3.77
CA VAL A 39 24.12 5.71 4.27
C VAL A 39 24.96 5.59 5.54
N GLU A 40 24.34 5.10 6.61
CA GLU A 40 25.00 4.75 7.85
C GLU A 40 24.92 3.24 8.05
N VAL A 41 26.07 2.63 8.31
CA VAL A 41 26.18 1.21 8.62
C VAL A 41 26.56 1.08 10.08
N PHE A 42 25.62 0.61 10.90
CA PHE A 42 25.82 0.32 12.30
C PHE A 42 26.34 -1.11 12.43
N HIS A 43 27.44 -1.30 13.14
CA HIS A 43 28.05 -2.60 13.40
C HIS A 43 28.78 -2.60 14.75
N GLY A 44 29.17 -3.76 15.27
CA GLY A 44 29.78 -3.86 16.62
C GLY A 44 31.02 -2.99 16.86
N GLY A 45 31.70 -2.52 15.79
CA GLY A 45 32.87 -1.62 15.87
C GLY A 45 32.53 -0.13 15.84
N GLY A 46 31.26 0.25 15.58
CA GLY A 46 30.85 1.64 15.46
C GLY A 46 29.88 1.91 14.31
N ILE A 47 29.98 3.10 13.73
CA ILE A 47 29.12 3.56 12.64
C ILE A 47 30.00 4.01 11.49
N ASP A 48 29.91 3.28 10.37
CA ASP A 48 30.51 3.69 9.10
C ASP A 48 29.54 4.55 8.31
N ARG A 49 30.06 5.55 7.59
CA ARG A 49 29.26 6.50 6.82
C ARG A 49 29.67 6.57 5.38
N PHE A 50 28.65 6.55 4.52
CA PHE A 50 28.81 6.54 3.07
C PHE A 50 27.83 7.48 2.41
N VAL A 51 28.12 7.82 1.15
CA VAL A 51 27.25 8.50 0.22
C VAL A 51 26.88 7.54 -0.89
N TRP A 52 25.61 7.48 -1.25
CA TRP A 52 25.12 6.69 -2.37
C TRP A 52 24.74 7.62 -3.53
N GLU A 53 25.52 7.54 -4.60
CA GLU A 53 25.28 8.26 -5.85
C GLU A 53 25.43 7.32 -7.03
N ASP A 54 24.48 7.37 -7.96
CA ASP A 54 24.47 6.59 -9.22
C ASP A 54 24.76 5.09 -9.07
N GLY A 55 24.24 4.49 -8.00
CA GLY A 55 24.43 3.06 -7.71
C GLY A 55 25.80 2.73 -7.10
N THR A 56 26.61 3.74 -6.78
CA THR A 56 27.93 3.59 -6.17
C THR A 56 27.91 4.03 -4.72
N LEU A 57 28.48 3.22 -3.84
CA LEU A 57 28.68 3.53 -2.43
C LEU A 57 30.12 4.02 -2.22
N SER A 58 30.30 5.25 -1.74
CA SER A 58 31.60 5.84 -1.43
C SER A 58 31.64 6.33 0.03
N PRO A 59 32.81 6.31 0.70
CA PRO A 59 32.93 6.90 2.05
C PRO A 59 32.46 8.35 2.06
N ASP A 60 31.76 8.73 3.14
CA ASP A 60 31.29 10.10 3.32
C ASP A 60 32.50 11.04 3.54
N PRO A 61 32.73 12.03 2.67
CA PRO A 61 33.87 12.94 2.80
C PRO A 61 33.73 13.90 3.98
N ASP A 62 32.50 14.19 4.42
CA ASP A 62 32.20 15.21 5.44
C ASP A 62 32.17 14.63 6.83
N VAL A 63 31.81 13.35 6.98
CA VAL A 63 31.57 12.72 8.28
C VAL A 63 32.31 11.38 8.37
N PRO A 64 33.46 11.31 9.06
CA PRO A 64 34.21 10.06 9.20
C PRO A 64 33.46 9.03 10.04
N PRO A 65 33.88 7.74 10.01
CA PRO A 65 33.41 6.72 10.91
C PRO A 65 33.55 7.12 12.38
N THR A 66 32.59 6.73 13.22
CA THR A 66 32.58 7.07 14.64
C THR A 66 32.21 5.85 15.49
N SER A 67 32.54 5.91 16.80
CA SER A 67 31.96 5.00 17.78
C SER A 67 30.44 5.22 17.93
N HIS A 68 29.74 4.26 18.55
CA HIS A 68 28.30 4.36 18.79
C HIS A 68 27.93 5.55 19.67
N ALA A 69 28.78 5.85 20.68
CA ALA A 69 28.57 6.95 21.59
C ALA A 69 29.91 7.55 22.03
N VAL A 70 29.84 8.71 22.65
CA VAL A 70 30.97 9.34 23.35
C VAL A 70 30.58 9.53 24.80
N VAL A 71 31.34 8.97 25.70
CA VAL A 71 31.15 9.10 27.16
C VAL A 71 32.22 10.02 27.77
N VAL A 72 31.85 10.81 28.76
CA VAL A 72 32.79 11.67 29.46
C VAL A 72 33.26 10.98 30.73
N VAL A 73 34.55 10.60 30.78
CA VAL A 73 35.19 9.97 31.93
C VAL A 73 36.31 10.88 32.41
N ASP A 74 36.27 11.30 33.66
CA ASP A 74 37.25 12.22 34.24
C ASP A 74 37.43 13.55 33.47
N GLY A 75 36.34 14.08 32.93
CA GLY A 75 36.31 15.32 32.13
C GLY A 75 36.90 15.17 30.71
N LYS A 76 37.17 13.96 30.25
CA LYS A 76 37.66 13.67 28.91
C LYS A 76 36.66 12.83 28.15
N GLU A 77 36.44 13.20 26.90
CA GLU A 77 35.63 12.42 25.94
C GLU A 77 36.36 11.14 25.57
N LYS A 78 35.68 10.02 25.70
CA LYS A 78 36.15 8.70 25.24
C LYS A 78 35.15 8.06 24.31
N PRO A 79 35.58 7.50 23.18
CA PRO A 79 34.72 6.72 22.31
C PRO A 79 34.26 5.47 23.06
N TYR A 80 32.98 5.13 22.86
CA TYR A 80 32.36 3.98 23.48
C TYR A 80 31.51 3.21 22.44
N ASN A 81 31.69 1.92 22.35
CA ASN A 81 30.85 1.02 21.58
C ASN A 81 30.08 0.10 22.53
N TRP A 82 28.79 -0.04 22.24
CA TRP A 82 27.92 -0.95 22.99
C TRP A 82 28.30 -2.40 22.69
N GLU A 83 28.11 -3.30 23.65
CA GLU A 83 28.27 -4.77 23.41
C GLU A 83 27.23 -5.33 22.46
N ARG A 84 26.05 -4.72 22.42
CA ARG A 84 24.98 -5.04 21.51
C ARG A 84 24.78 -3.91 20.50
N MET A 85 24.18 -4.22 19.38
CA MET A 85 23.81 -3.21 18.38
C MET A 85 22.87 -2.18 19.00
N PRO A 86 23.18 -0.87 18.97
CA PRO A 86 22.37 0.17 19.63
C PRO A 86 21.11 0.54 18.83
N LEU A 87 20.38 -0.46 18.36
CA LEU A 87 19.14 -0.33 17.59
C LEU A 87 18.17 -1.38 18.12
N VAL A 88 17.01 -0.93 18.58
CA VAL A 88 15.95 -1.80 19.06
C VAL A 88 14.84 -1.86 18.04
N CYS A 89 14.50 -3.06 17.59
CA CYS A 89 13.48 -3.31 16.58
C CYS A 89 12.12 -3.58 17.24
N PHE A 90 11.19 -2.62 17.19
CA PHE A 90 9.82 -2.82 17.64
C PHE A 90 9.00 -3.46 16.52
N LYS A 91 8.77 -4.77 16.61
CA LYS A 91 8.06 -5.56 15.62
C LYS A 91 6.56 -5.51 15.84
N ALA A 92 5.77 -5.48 14.78
CA ALA A 92 4.31 -5.58 14.87
C ALA A 92 3.85 -7.04 15.05
N ASN A 93 4.66 -8.00 14.63
CA ASN A 93 4.41 -9.44 14.75
C ASN A 93 5.72 -10.21 14.56
N HIS A 94 5.75 -11.44 15.01
CA HIS A 94 6.90 -12.35 14.91
C HIS A 94 7.45 -12.51 13.48
N ARG A 95 6.59 -12.45 12.46
CA ARG A 95 6.99 -12.63 11.05
C ARG A 95 7.53 -11.36 10.38
N GLU A 96 7.56 -10.24 11.08
CA GLU A 96 7.98 -8.92 10.54
C GLU A 96 7.21 -8.51 9.27
N THR A 97 5.96 -8.93 9.18
CA THR A 97 5.12 -8.62 8.02
C THR A 97 4.12 -7.52 8.35
N PRO A 98 3.92 -6.54 7.45
CA PRO A 98 2.93 -5.50 7.67
C PRO A 98 1.53 -6.10 7.67
N LEU A 99 0.63 -5.61 8.52
CA LEU A 99 -0.76 -6.05 8.60
C LEU A 99 -1.50 -5.90 7.25
N LEU A 100 -1.13 -4.90 6.47
CA LEU A 100 -1.65 -4.65 5.13
C LEU A 100 -1.42 -5.82 4.16
N ARG A 101 -0.39 -6.65 4.36
CA ARG A 101 -0.06 -7.77 3.47
C ARG A 101 -1.21 -8.76 3.32
N ARG A 102 -2.02 -8.93 4.36
CA ARG A 102 -3.17 -9.86 4.37
C ARG A 102 -4.27 -9.45 3.40
N VAL A 103 -4.44 -8.15 3.17
CA VAL A 103 -5.56 -7.59 2.42
C VAL A 103 -5.16 -6.84 1.15
N LYS A 104 -3.87 -6.63 0.90
CA LYS A 104 -3.39 -5.85 -0.23
C LYS A 104 -3.97 -6.32 -1.56
N CYS A 105 -3.91 -7.63 -1.85
CA CYS A 105 -4.43 -8.17 -3.11
C CYS A 105 -5.96 -7.99 -3.25
N LEU A 106 -6.70 -8.10 -2.15
CA LEU A 106 -8.14 -7.87 -2.14
C LEU A 106 -8.49 -6.39 -2.36
N GLN A 107 -7.71 -5.50 -1.74
CA GLN A 107 -7.86 -4.05 -1.93
C GLN A 107 -7.52 -3.63 -3.37
N ASP A 108 -6.45 -4.19 -3.94
CA ASP A 108 -6.07 -3.93 -5.33
C ASP A 108 -7.16 -4.44 -6.29
N ALA A 109 -7.75 -5.62 -6.04
CA ALA A 109 -8.87 -6.16 -6.81
C ALA A 109 -10.12 -5.28 -6.71
N LEU A 110 -10.46 -4.80 -5.50
CA LEU A 110 -11.56 -3.88 -5.26
C LEU A 110 -11.39 -2.57 -6.05
N ASN A 111 -10.20 -1.98 -5.98
CA ASN A 111 -9.88 -0.74 -6.68
C ASN A 111 -9.98 -0.92 -8.21
N LEU A 112 -9.45 -2.03 -8.72
CA LEU A 112 -9.52 -2.35 -10.16
C LEU A 112 -10.97 -2.54 -10.61
N MET A 113 -11.78 -3.27 -9.83
CA MET A 113 -13.19 -3.47 -10.13
C MET A 113 -13.96 -2.15 -10.17
N LEU A 114 -13.77 -1.29 -9.16
CA LEU A 114 -14.43 0.02 -9.10
C LEU A 114 -14.03 0.89 -10.29
N SER A 115 -12.75 0.92 -10.63
CA SER A 115 -12.24 1.68 -11.76
C SER A 115 -12.84 1.20 -13.10
N ASN A 116 -12.86 -0.12 -13.31
CA ASN A 116 -13.46 -0.71 -14.52
C ASN A 116 -14.96 -0.46 -14.59
N PHE A 117 -15.66 -0.51 -13.45
CA PHE A 117 -17.09 -0.24 -13.41
C PHE A 117 -17.41 1.22 -13.76
N VAL A 118 -16.66 2.18 -13.21
CA VAL A 118 -16.81 3.60 -13.54
C VAL A 118 -16.52 3.83 -15.02
N ASN A 119 -15.44 3.25 -15.56
CA ASN A 119 -15.11 3.36 -16.98
C ASN A 119 -16.21 2.76 -17.86
N SER A 120 -16.75 1.59 -17.49
CA SER A 120 -17.86 0.96 -18.21
C SER A 120 -19.12 1.82 -18.21
N MET A 121 -19.42 2.49 -17.10
CA MET A 121 -20.56 3.41 -17.03
C MET A 121 -20.36 4.65 -17.92
N GLU A 122 -19.13 5.17 -18.02
CA GLU A 122 -18.82 6.29 -18.91
C GLU A 122 -18.88 5.86 -20.39
N GLU A 123 -18.47 4.64 -20.70
CA GLU A 123 -18.54 4.08 -22.05
C GLU A 123 -19.97 3.74 -22.46
N ASP A 124 -20.80 3.24 -21.54
CA ASP A 124 -22.21 2.86 -21.80
C ASP A 124 -23.03 4.05 -22.32
N VAL A 125 -22.77 5.26 -21.84
CA VAL A 125 -23.38 6.49 -22.34
C VAL A 125 -22.97 6.80 -23.80
N ARG A 126 -21.81 6.27 -24.26
CA ARG A 126 -21.25 6.53 -25.60
C ARG A 126 -21.40 5.36 -26.56
N ASN A 127 -21.64 4.15 -26.08
CA ASN A 127 -21.64 2.91 -26.85
C ASN A 127 -23.04 2.31 -27.06
N THR A 128 -24.02 3.15 -27.33
CA THR A 128 -25.27 2.67 -27.89
C THR A 128 -24.95 2.08 -29.25
N VAL A 129 -24.93 0.76 -29.36
CA VAL A 129 -24.81 0.09 -30.65
C VAL A 129 -26.14 0.22 -31.40
N LEU A 130 -26.12 0.97 -32.47
CA LEU A 130 -27.27 1.07 -33.33
C LEU A 130 -27.27 -0.09 -34.33
N VAL A 131 -28.27 -0.94 -34.26
CA VAL A 131 -28.53 -1.99 -35.27
C VAL A 131 -29.45 -1.41 -36.32
N ILE A 132 -28.95 -1.28 -37.53
CA ILE A 132 -29.65 -0.63 -38.62
C ILE A 132 -30.07 -1.71 -39.63
N HIS A 133 -31.36 -1.79 -39.91
CA HIS A 133 -31.92 -2.66 -40.92
C HIS A 133 -32.40 -1.84 -42.14
N ASN A 134 -31.98 -2.21 -43.34
CA ASN A 134 -32.42 -1.61 -44.59
C ASN A 134 -32.23 -0.08 -44.64
N TYR A 135 -31.02 0.40 -44.30
CA TYR A 135 -30.68 1.81 -44.43
C TYR A 135 -30.69 2.25 -45.89
N ASP A 136 -31.30 3.42 -46.18
CA ASP A 136 -31.40 4.01 -47.52
C ASP A 136 -30.31 5.05 -47.78
N GLY A 137 -29.06 4.74 -47.53
CA GLY A 137 -27.89 5.58 -47.71
C GLY A 137 -26.69 4.78 -48.24
N GLU A 138 -25.64 5.49 -48.67
CA GLU A 138 -24.46 4.87 -49.25
C GLU A 138 -23.51 4.27 -48.26
N ASP A 139 -23.35 4.91 -47.09
CA ASP A 139 -22.41 4.44 -46.04
C ASP A 139 -22.82 4.84 -44.60
N LEU A 140 -22.12 4.28 -43.59
CA LEU A 140 -22.36 4.59 -42.20
C LEU A 140 -21.88 6.00 -41.79
N GLY A 141 -21.01 6.62 -42.58
CA GLY A 141 -20.56 8.00 -42.37
C GLY A 141 -21.67 8.99 -42.71
N GLU A 142 -22.41 8.72 -43.79
CA GLU A 142 -23.63 9.45 -44.18
C GLU A 142 -24.72 9.31 -43.11
N PHE A 143 -24.94 8.09 -42.61
CA PHE A 143 -25.84 7.81 -41.50
C PHE A 143 -25.52 8.70 -40.28
N ARG A 144 -24.27 8.72 -39.84
CA ARG A 144 -23.83 9.52 -38.68
C ARG A 144 -24.03 11.02 -38.93
N ARG A 145 -23.72 11.52 -40.10
CA ARG A 145 -23.92 12.94 -40.47
C ARG A 145 -25.40 13.31 -40.47
N ASN A 146 -26.25 12.47 -41.05
CA ASN A 146 -27.68 12.71 -41.11
C ASN A 146 -28.31 12.71 -39.72
N LEU A 147 -27.92 11.76 -38.86
CA LEU A 147 -28.37 11.70 -37.47
C LEU A 147 -27.92 12.93 -36.67
N ALA A 148 -26.66 13.37 -36.83
CA ALA A 148 -26.13 14.54 -36.13
C ALA A 148 -26.71 15.86 -36.63
N THR A 149 -27.00 15.99 -37.91
CA THR A 149 -27.45 17.23 -38.52
C THR A 149 -28.97 17.42 -38.46
N TYR A 150 -29.69 16.34 -38.71
CA TYR A 150 -31.15 16.38 -38.87
C TYR A 150 -31.91 15.71 -37.72
N GLY A 151 -31.22 14.98 -36.85
CA GLY A 151 -31.86 14.17 -35.80
C GLY A 151 -32.76 13.04 -36.34
N ALA A 152 -32.67 12.75 -37.63
CA ALA A 152 -33.51 11.79 -38.34
C ALA A 152 -32.69 11.00 -39.36
N ILE A 153 -33.13 9.77 -39.63
CA ILE A 153 -32.55 8.89 -40.65
C ILE A 153 -33.63 8.32 -41.51
N LYS A 154 -33.28 8.05 -42.76
CA LYS A 154 -34.18 7.45 -43.74
C LYS A 154 -33.90 5.96 -43.84
N VAL A 155 -34.94 5.17 -43.69
CA VAL A 155 -34.88 3.71 -43.86
C VAL A 155 -35.78 3.31 -45.05
N ARG A 156 -35.44 2.24 -45.75
CA ARG A 156 -36.16 1.74 -46.93
C ARG A 156 -36.95 0.52 -46.53
N SER A 157 -38.17 0.39 -47.07
CA SER A 157 -38.92 -0.85 -47.03
C SER A 157 -38.60 -1.67 -48.28
N TYR A 158 -38.15 -2.88 -48.15
CA TYR A 158 -37.80 -3.78 -49.26
C TYR A 158 -38.40 -5.16 -49.02
N ASP A 159 -39.08 -5.68 -50.05
CA ASP A 159 -39.69 -7.02 -50.05
C ASP A 159 -40.60 -7.29 -48.84
N GLY A 160 -41.43 -6.30 -48.47
CA GLY A 160 -42.39 -6.44 -47.39
C GLY A 160 -41.78 -6.42 -45.97
N ARG A 161 -40.47 -6.08 -45.85
CA ARG A 161 -39.79 -5.85 -44.59
C ARG A 161 -39.48 -4.37 -44.45
N ASP A 162 -39.99 -3.78 -43.36
CA ASP A 162 -39.71 -2.39 -43.07
C ASP A 162 -38.29 -2.22 -42.49
N GLY A 163 -37.62 -1.12 -42.88
CA GLY A 163 -36.37 -0.75 -42.29
C GLY A 163 -36.59 -0.27 -40.86
N SER A 164 -35.71 -0.64 -39.96
CA SER A 164 -35.74 -0.23 -38.57
C SER A 164 -34.36 0.15 -38.05
N VAL A 165 -34.34 0.93 -36.98
CA VAL A 165 -33.16 1.20 -36.21
C VAL A 165 -33.46 0.80 -34.75
N GLU A 166 -32.68 -0.11 -34.28
CA GLU A 166 -32.79 -0.60 -32.89
C GLU A 166 -31.54 -0.21 -32.13
N THR A 167 -31.71 0.10 -30.86
CA THR A 167 -30.61 0.34 -29.95
C THR A 167 -30.32 -0.93 -29.18
N LEU A 168 -29.10 -1.45 -29.29
CA LEU A 168 -28.62 -2.51 -28.44
C LEU A 168 -27.93 -1.86 -27.20
N GLU A 169 -28.60 -1.83 -26.08
CA GLU A 169 -28.02 -1.42 -24.85
C GLU A 169 -27.29 -2.62 -24.19
N ILE A 170 -25.97 -2.50 -24.00
CA ILE A 170 -25.19 -3.46 -23.24
C ILE A 170 -25.29 -3.02 -21.79
N ALA A 171 -26.35 -3.43 -21.10
CA ALA A 171 -26.55 -3.08 -19.71
C ALA A 171 -25.44 -3.71 -18.84
N VAL A 172 -24.72 -2.86 -18.12
CA VAL A 172 -23.81 -3.33 -17.05
C VAL A 172 -24.66 -3.98 -15.96
N ASN A 173 -24.35 -5.22 -15.60
CA ASN A 173 -25.09 -5.91 -14.56
C ASN A 173 -24.70 -5.35 -13.17
N ALA A 174 -25.33 -4.24 -12.77
CA ALA A 174 -25.08 -3.54 -11.54
C ALA A 174 -25.34 -4.39 -10.28
N GLU A 175 -26.26 -5.37 -10.36
CA GLU A 175 -26.57 -6.25 -9.24
C GLU A 175 -25.43 -7.24 -8.98
N ASN A 176 -24.90 -7.87 -10.02
CA ASN A 176 -23.74 -8.75 -9.88
C ASN A 176 -22.52 -7.97 -9.40
N PHE A 177 -22.33 -6.76 -9.92
CA PHE A 177 -21.24 -5.89 -9.47
C PHE A 177 -21.34 -5.59 -7.97
N LYS A 178 -22.53 -5.19 -7.49
CA LYS A 178 -22.78 -4.94 -6.07
C LYS A 178 -22.49 -6.17 -5.21
N THR A 179 -22.94 -7.34 -5.66
CA THR A 179 -22.71 -8.60 -4.93
C THR A 179 -21.21 -8.89 -4.78
N VAL A 180 -20.44 -8.77 -5.86
CA VAL A 180 -18.98 -9.02 -5.80
C VAL A 180 -18.28 -7.94 -4.98
N LEU A 181 -18.72 -6.69 -5.04
CA LEU A 181 -18.20 -5.59 -4.22
C LEU A 181 -18.40 -5.87 -2.72
N ASP A 182 -19.58 -6.33 -2.35
CA ASP A 182 -19.90 -6.66 -0.94
C ASP A 182 -19.09 -7.89 -0.46
N LEU A 183 -18.91 -8.89 -1.32
CA LEU A 183 -18.03 -10.04 -1.01
C LEU A 183 -16.56 -9.60 -0.80
N LEU A 184 -16.03 -8.73 -1.65
CA LEU A 184 -14.66 -8.23 -1.49
C LEU A 184 -14.50 -7.38 -0.23
N LYS A 185 -15.47 -6.52 0.09
CA LYS A 185 -15.45 -5.74 1.33
C LYS A 185 -15.43 -6.64 2.56
N ASN A 186 -16.32 -7.63 2.60
CA ASN A 186 -16.38 -8.59 3.71
C ASN A 186 -15.07 -9.37 3.82
N ALA A 187 -14.52 -9.85 2.69
CA ALA A 187 -13.26 -10.56 2.67
C ALA A 187 -12.09 -9.69 3.15
N ILE A 188 -12.07 -8.39 2.84
CA ILE A 188 -11.06 -7.45 3.35
C ILE A 188 -11.15 -7.35 4.87
N ILE A 189 -12.35 -7.15 5.43
CA ILE A 189 -12.55 -7.03 6.88
C ILE A 189 -12.15 -8.33 7.60
N GLU A 190 -12.60 -9.48 7.10
CA GLU A 190 -12.30 -10.79 7.69
C GLU A 190 -10.80 -11.12 7.64
N ASN A 191 -10.16 -10.93 6.47
CA ASN A 191 -8.72 -11.21 6.35
C ASN A 191 -7.83 -10.19 7.07
N ALA A 192 -8.30 -8.95 7.24
CA ALA A 192 -7.65 -7.96 8.09
C ALA A 192 -7.76 -8.29 9.58
N ARG A 193 -8.58 -9.28 9.97
CA ARG A 193 -9.03 -9.50 11.35
C ARG A 193 -9.66 -8.25 11.95
N GLY A 194 -10.36 -7.49 11.10
CA GLY A 194 -10.99 -6.24 11.47
C GLY A 194 -12.40 -6.45 12.01
N PHE A 195 -12.99 -5.36 12.45
CA PHE A 195 -14.35 -5.31 12.95
C PHE A 195 -15.17 -4.34 12.10
N ASP A 196 -16.30 -4.82 11.56
CA ASP A 196 -17.26 -3.93 10.91
C ASP A 196 -18.29 -3.44 11.92
N ALA A 197 -18.20 -2.17 12.30
CA ALA A 197 -19.16 -1.52 13.19
C ALA A 197 -20.59 -1.43 12.62
N LYS A 198 -20.76 -1.72 11.31
CA LYS A 198 -22.06 -1.75 10.62
C LYS A 198 -22.58 -3.16 10.40
N ASP A 199 -21.93 -4.18 10.96
CA ASP A 199 -22.38 -5.57 10.87
C ASP A 199 -23.79 -5.70 11.46
N GLU A 200 -24.68 -6.32 10.71
CA GLU A 200 -26.08 -6.54 11.13
C GLU A 200 -26.19 -7.36 12.43
N ARG A 201 -25.17 -8.15 12.75
CA ARG A 201 -25.08 -8.91 14.01
C ARG A 201 -25.03 -8.02 15.25
N LEU A 202 -24.71 -6.73 15.07
CA LEU A 202 -24.75 -5.71 16.12
C LEU A 202 -26.12 -5.04 16.25
N ASN A 203 -26.99 -5.17 15.25
CA ASN A 203 -28.32 -4.56 15.23
C ASN A 203 -29.36 -5.29 16.11
N GLY A 204 -28.93 -5.79 17.24
CA GLY A 204 -29.77 -6.40 18.27
C GLY A 204 -29.19 -6.06 19.64
N SER A 205 -29.65 -6.71 20.68
CA SER A 205 -28.94 -6.71 21.96
C SER A 205 -27.90 -7.83 21.96
N PRO A 206 -26.70 -7.64 21.40
CA PRO A 206 -25.68 -8.68 21.36
C PRO A 206 -25.33 -9.04 22.79
N ASN A 207 -25.31 -10.34 23.11
CA ASN A 207 -24.84 -10.76 24.41
C ASN A 207 -23.31 -10.62 24.49
N GLN A 208 -22.79 -10.63 25.72
CA GLN A 208 -21.35 -10.45 25.97
C GLN A 208 -20.48 -11.47 25.21
N LEU A 209 -20.94 -12.71 25.05
CA LEU A 209 -20.21 -13.78 24.35
C LEU A 209 -20.08 -13.48 22.86
N ASN A 210 -21.13 -12.93 22.24
CA ASN A 210 -21.08 -12.56 20.83
C ASN A 210 -20.09 -11.41 20.60
N ILE A 211 -20.12 -10.40 21.46
CA ILE A 211 -19.18 -9.28 21.42
C ILE A 211 -17.74 -9.80 21.58
N GLN A 212 -17.49 -10.64 22.56
CA GLN A 212 -16.18 -11.23 22.83
C GLN A 212 -15.67 -12.07 21.64
N SER A 213 -16.56 -12.85 21.00
CA SER A 213 -16.21 -13.62 19.80
C SER A 213 -15.84 -12.73 18.62
N MET A 214 -16.48 -11.57 18.46
CA MET A 214 -16.20 -10.63 17.39
C MET A 214 -14.84 -9.93 17.55
N TYR A 215 -14.39 -9.72 18.79
CA TYR A 215 -13.09 -9.13 19.08
C TYR A 215 -11.95 -10.14 19.15
N SER A 216 -12.23 -11.45 19.14
CA SER A 216 -11.21 -12.48 19.35
C SER A 216 -10.04 -12.41 18.36
N ASP A 217 -10.31 -12.10 17.11
CA ASP A 217 -9.27 -11.99 16.07
C ASP A 217 -8.40 -10.74 16.23
N ILE A 218 -9.02 -9.64 16.69
CA ILE A 218 -8.30 -8.40 17.02
C ILE A 218 -7.42 -8.64 18.25
N ASP A 219 -7.96 -9.32 19.27
CA ASP A 219 -7.23 -9.65 20.50
C ASP A 219 -5.99 -10.53 20.21
N LEU A 220 -6.09 -11.46 19.24
CA LEU A 220 -4.93 -12.26 18.82
C LEU A 220 -3.80 -11.39 18.23
N ASP A 221 -4.14 -10.47 17.34
CA ASP A 221 -3.14 -9.57 16.76
C ASP A 221 -2.58 -8.59 17.82
N ALA A 222 -3.43 -8.11 18.73
CA ALA A 222 -3.01 -7.24 19.83
C ALA A 222 -2.06 -7.95 20.79
N ASN A 223 -2.36 -9.19 21.16
CA ASN A 223 -1.50 -10.01 22.03
C ASN A 223 -0.15 -10.32 21.39
N GLU A 224 -0.14 -10.64 20.07
CA GLU A 224 1.11 -10.85 19.34
C GLU A 224 1.96 -9.57 19.32
N MET A 225 1.35 -8.42 19.04
CA MET A 225 2.03 -7.12 19.06
C MET A 225 2.53 -6.76 20.47
N GLU A 226 1.76 -7.02 21.51
CA GLU A 226 2.16 -6.77 22.91
C GLU A 226 3.38 -7.62 23.27
N THR A 227 3.41 -8.89 22.90
CA THR A 227 4.54 -9.79 23.17
C THR A 227 5.82 -9.28 22.51
N GLU A 228 5.78 -8.90 21.25
CA GLU A 228 6.92 -8.35 20.53
C GLU A 228 7.35 -6.99 21.10
N PHE A 229 6.37 -6.16 21.48
CA PHE A 229 6.68 -4.88 22.14
C PHE A 229 7.38 -5.07 23.48
N GLN A 230 6.93 -6.00 24.31
CA GLN A 230 7.55 -6.28 25.60
C GLN A 230 9.00 -6.75 25.43
N ALA A 231 9.26 -7.65 24.47
CA ALA A 231 10.61 -8.12 24.17
C ALA A 231 11.53 -6.96 23.73
N ALA A 232 11.07 -6.11 22.82
CA ALA A 232 11.83 -4.95 22.37
C ALA A 232 12.03 -3.92 23.49
N PHE A 233 11.05 -3.76 24.38
CA PHE A 233 11.15 -2.84 25.52
C PHE A 233 12.14 -3.34 26.57
N GLU A 234 12.23 -4.64 26.82
CA GLU A 234 13.26 -5.24 27.68
C GLU A 234 14.66 -4.98 27.12
N GLU A 235 14.84 -5.10 25.82
CA GLU A 235 16.11 -4.77 25.14
C GLU A 235 16.44 -3.27 25.29
N LEU A 236 15.48 -2.38 25.11
CA LEU A 236 15.66 -0.94 25.34
C LEU A 236 16.09 -0.65 26.81
N LEU A 237 15.44 -1.31 27.78
CA LEU A 237 15.80 -1.16 29.20
C LEU A 237 17.22 -1.65 29.49
N TRP A 238 17.70 -2.68 28.77
CA TRP A 238 19.07 -3.11 28.89
C TRP A 238 20.05 -1.98 28.53
N PHE A 239 19.83 -1.26 27.42
CA PHE A 239 20.67 -0.11 27.05
C PHE A 239 20.60 1.02 28.08
N VAL A 240 19.43 1.32 28.63
CA VAL A 240 19.25 2.34 29.67
C VAL A 240 19.98 1.93 30.94
N HIS A 241 20.03 0.65 31.29
CA HIS A 241 20.74 0.17 32.48
C HIS A 241 22.26 0.23 32.31
N GLN A 242 22.78 0.05 31.11
CA GLN A 242 24.21 0.10 30.81
C GLN A 242 24.74 1.55 30.72
N TYR A 243 23.90 2.52 30.47
CA TYR A 243 24.24 3.95 30.37
C TYR A 243 24.31 4.55 31.80
#